data_2ee71167efab9b5d4d213d060b75c8a6
#
_entry.id   2ee71167efab9b5d4d213d060b75c8a6
#
_cell.length_a   1.000
_cell.length_b   1.000
_cell.length_c   1.000
_cell.angle_alpha   90.00
_cell.angle_beta   90.00
_cell.angle_gamma   90.00
#
_symmetry.space_group_name_H-M   'P 1'
#
loop_
_entity.id
_entity.type
_entity.pdbx_description
1 polymer ?
#
loop_
_entity_poly.entity_id
_entity_poly.type
_entity_poly.pdbx_seq_one_letter_code
_entity_poly.pdbx_strand_id
1 'polypeptide(L)'
;MLRLTLLAVFSGLTAFAAAQPAPEPNPVLKALPAEGDPNAPSKAAPATASLDGPLPAAEGKPTGDDAVRLQIFLDQNHFGPGIVDGKPGRFTELAVLAWNEVNGHPSDDWHAVMEAARKAVPNPFATAVVPDSVKDWVDPGLPTSRSEQAKKKRMSYRSIAEFMSERYHCDVPYLAALNPGKKIYSLKARDSIVVPNVTPFHAEALVETKFEADPTMSARHVVVDTKINQVRIFEATPVALVVADPDNPNAAPVSRRGNKGLVASFPITPGKPQFIRFGTWELKNMVVLPWWRYDESLLKTGKRSSNALMIPAGPNSPVGVIWCGTSRSGIGMHGTSDPETIGRARSAGCIRLANWDAIRLPNIVRPGSTVEIR
;
A
#
# COMPACT_ATOMS: atom_id res chain seq x y z
N MET A 1 78.11 -18.81 -25.53
CA MET A 1 77.18 -17.98 -24.73
C MET A 1 76.04 -17.62 -25.62
N LEU A 2 74.95 -18.39 -25.50
CA LEU A 2 73.74 -18.28 -26.34
C LEU A 2 72.71 -17.45 -25.58
N ARG A 3 72.28 -16.30 -26.14
CA ARG A 3 71.17 -15.52 -25.59
C ARG A 3 69.89 -16.00 -26.29
N LEU A 4 68.97 -16.58 -25.49
CA LEU A 4 67.61 -16.88 -25.90
C LEU A 4 66.72 -15.63 -25.77
N THR A 5 66.16 -15.20 -26.86
CA THR A 5 65.16 -14.11 -26.88
C THR A 5 63.78 -14.74 -26.82
N LEU A 6 63.02 -14.46 -25.76
CA LEU A 6 61.65 -14.92 -25.57
C LEU A 6 60.69 -13.94 -26.28
N LEU A 7 59.99 -14.38 -27.29
CA LEU A 7 58.91 -13.63 -27.95
C LEU A 7 57.62 -13.88 -27.15
N ALA A 8 57.07 -12.82 -26.56
CA ALA A 8 55.75 -12.87 -25.92
C ALA A 8 54.66 -12.58 -26.98
N VAL A 9 53.82 -13.55 -27.25
CA VAL A 9 52.64 -13.41 -28.10
C VAL A 9 51.50 -12.92 -27.21
N PHE A 10 51.07 -11.68 -27.42
CA PHE A 10 49.85 -11.12 -26.83
C PHE A 10 48.66 -11.57 -27.66
N SER A 11 47.89 -12.58 -27.19
CA SER A 11 46.59 -12.88 -27.70
C SER A 11 45.59 -11.94 -27.05
N GLY A 12 45.11 -10.99 -27.85
CA GLY A 12 44.00 -10.10 -27.46
C GLY A 12 42.69 -10.91 -27.35
N LEU A 13 42.22 -11.12 -26.14
CA LEU A 13 40.84 -11.54 -25.88
C LEU A 13 39.98 -10.28 -25.95
N THR A 14 39.28 -10.09 -27.08
CA THR A 14 38.13 -9.16 -27.14
C THR A 14 36.97 -9.78 -26.36
N ALA A 15 36.78 -9.34 -25.15
CA ALA A 15 35.57 -9.65 -24.39
C ALA A 15 34.38 -8.97 -25.09
N PHE A 16 33.57 -9.77 -25.77
CA PHE A 16 32.21 -9.36 -26.12
C PHE A 16 31.46 -9.13 -24.79
N ALA A 17 31.17 -7.87 -24.47
CA ALA A 17 30.20 -7.54 -23.45
C ALA A 17 28.84 -8.04 -23.98
N ALA A 18 28.38 -9.17 -23.45
CA ALA A 18 27.02 -9.63 -23.64
C ALA A 18 26.09 -8.53 -23.10
N ALA A 19 25.25 -7.97 -23.96
CA ALA A 19 24.21 -7.04 -23.56
C ALA A 19 23.37 -7.74 -22.47
N GLN A 20 23.28 -7.13 -21.28
CA GLN A 20 22.39 -7.63 -20.26
C GLN A 20 20.96 -7.60 -20.82
N PRO A 21 20.18 -8.68 -20.65
CA PRO A 21 18.78 -8.67 -21.05
C PRO A 21 18.07 -7.52 -20.35
N ALA A 22 17.13 -6.89 -21.05
CA ALA A 22 16.29 -5.85 -20.49
C ALA A 22 15.70 -6.31 -19.15
N PRO A 23 15.61 -5.43 -18.13
CA PRO A 23 15.08 -5.81 -16.83
C PRO A 23 13.68 -6.39 -17.02
N GLU A 24 13.44 -7.57 -16.48
CA GLU A 24 12.13 -8.20 -16.48
C GLU A 24 11.08 -7.25 -15.86
N PRO A 25 9.84 -7.25 -16.36
CA PRO A 25 8.80 -6.41 -15.81
C PRO A 25 8.64 -6.65 -14.32
N ASN A 26 8.45 -5.57 -13.58
CA ASN A 26 8.37 -5.47 -12.14
C ASN A 26 7.60 -6.65 -11.50
N PRO A 27 8.24 -7.49 -10.66
CA PRO A 27 7.60 -8.65 -10.06
C PRO A 27 6.40 -8.31 -9.17
N VAL A 28 6.29 -7.09 -8.66
CA VAL A 28 5.09 -6.63 -7.94
C VAL A 28 3.88 -6.54 -8.87
N LEU A 29 4.09 -6.19 -10.15
CA LEU A 29 3.01 -6.22 -11.15
C LEU A 29 2.59 -7.66 -11.49
N LYS A 30 3.50 -8.64 -11.37
CA LYS A 30 3.17 -10.07 -11.49
C LYS A 30 2.45 -10.61 -10.25
N ALA A 31 2.58 -9.97 -9.10
CA ALA A 31 1.91 -10.35 -7.86
C ALA A 31 0.47 -9.81 -7.73
N LEU A 32 0.10 -8.83 -8.56
CA LEU A 32 -1.30 -8.41 -8.67
C LEU A 32 -2.03 -9.40 -9.59
N PRO A 33 -3.25 -9.85 -9.24
CA PRO A 33 -3.98 -10.83 -10.03
C PRO A 33 -4.15 -10.30 -11.45
N ALA A 34 -3.60 -11.06 -12.42
CA ALA A 34 -3.96 -10.91 -13.82
C ALA A 34 -5.33 -11.58 -14.04
N GLU A 35 -6.01 -11.23 -15.13
CA GLU A 35 -7.22 -11.95 -15.54
C GLU A 35 -6.96 -13.46 -15.50
N GLY A 36 -7.72 -14.19 -14.63
CA GLY A 36 -7.61 -15.64 -14.48
C GLY A 36 -6.82 -16.16 -13.28
N ASP A 37 -6.55 -15.35 -12.23
CA ASP A 37 -5.97 -15.86 -10.98
C ASP A 37 -6.85 -16.99 -10.40
N PRO A 38 -6.30 -18.22 -10.22
CA PRO A 38 -7.06 -19.35 -9.67
C PRO A 38 -7.55 -19.13 -8.23
N ASN A 39 -7.04 -18.12 -7.53
CA ASN A 39 -7.46 -17.71 -6.20
C ASN A 39 -8.39 -16.50 -6.20
N ALA A 40 -8.71 -15.93 -7.36
CA ALA A 40 -9.71 -14.88 -7.45
C ALA A 40 -11.09 -15.40 -7.03
N PRO A 41 -11.96 -14.55 -6.45
CA PRO A 41 -13.31 -14.94 -6.08
C PRO A 41 -14.06 -15.57 -7.27
N SER A 42 -14.45 -16.82 -7.15
CA SER A 42 -14.92 -17.63 -8.30
C SER A 42 -16.36 -17.39 -8.72
N LYS A 43 -17.16 -16.70 -7.92
CA LYS A 43 -18.54 -16.27 -8.23
C LYS A 43 -19.01 -15.27 -7.19
N ALA A 44 -19.74 -14.26 -7.62
CA ALA A 44 -20.51 -13.42 -6.73
C ALA A 44 -21.45 -14.25 -5.85
N ALA A 45 -21.57 -13.88 -4.59
CA ALA A 45 -22.67 -14.36 -3.76
C ALA A 45 -24.00 -14.08 -4.48
N PRO A 46 -25.06 -14.90 -4.28
CA PRO A 46 -26.32 -14.68 -4.95
C PRO A 46 -26.78 -13.24 -4.72
N ALA A 47 -27.09 -12.56 -5.81
CA ALA A 47 -27.53 -11.17 -5.80
C ALA A 47 -28.71 -10.99 -4.85
N THR A 48 -28.51 -10.18 -3.84
CA THR A 48 -29.63 -9.65 -3.09
C THR A 48 -30.26 -8.55 -3.93
N ALA A 49 -31.50 -8.75 -4.33
CA ALA A 49 -32.44 -7.83 -4.98
C ALA A 49 -31.96 -7.02 -6.19
N SER A 50 -32.72 -7.06 -7.25
CA SER A 50 -32.66 -6.23 -8.44
C SER A 50 -32.54 -4.73 -8.10
N LEU A 51 -31.54 -4.08 -8.66
CA LEU A 51 -31.27 -2.64 -8.49
C LEU A 51 -32.08 -1.77 -9.49
N ASP A 52 -33.23 -2.23 -9.99
CA ASP A 52 -34.02 -1.56 -11.02
C ASP A 52 -34.96 -0.45 -10.51
N GLY A 53 -34.76 0.04 -9.29
CA GLY A 53 -35.48 1.20 -8.74
C GLY A 53 -34.72 2.52 -8.92
N PRO A 54 -35.42 3.68 -8.97
CA PRO A 54 -34.74 4.97 -8.90
C PRO A 54 -33.92 5.04 -7.62
N LEU A 55 -32.65 5.48 -7.74
CA LEU A 55 -31.76 5.64 -6.61
C LEU A 55 -32.43 6.55 -5.57
N PRO A 56 -32.54 6.15 -4.30
CA PRO A 56 -32.98 7.08 -3.27
C PRO A 56 -32.01 8.26 -3.25
N ALA A 57 -32.53 9.47 -3.15
CA ALA A 57 -31.71 10.65 -2.95
C ALA A 57 -30.83 10.40 -1.72
N ALA A 58 -29.51 10.43 -1.90
CA ALA A 58 -28.58 10.10 -0.85
C ALA A 58 -28.46 11.30 0.11
N GLU A 59 -29.44 11.47 0.95
CA GLU A 59 -29.29 12.22 2.18
C GLU A 59 -28.58 11.30 3.19
N GLY A 60 -27.24 11.34 3.23
CA GLY A 60 -26.45 10.65 4.23
C GLY A 60 -25.52 9.56 3.72
N LYS A 61 -24.75 9.03 4.66
CA LYS A 61 -23.77 7.95 4.40
C LYS A 61 -24.49 6.64 4.08
N PRO A 62 -24.00 5.87 3.10
CA PRO A 62 -24.58 4.56 2.79
C PRO A 62 -24.38 3.58 3.96
N THR A 63 -25.27 2.58 4.02
CA THR A 63 -25.21 1.49 5.01
C THR A 63 -25.32 0.14 4.32
N GLY A 64 -25.07 -0.96 5.05
CA GLY A 64 -25.18 -2.31 4.52
C GLY A 64 -24.29 -2.55 3.28
N ASP A 65 -24.84 -3.23 2.29
CA ASP A 65 -24.13 -3.61 1.07
C ASP A 65 -23.61 -2.40 0.27
N ASP A 66 -24.35 -1.30 0.28
CA ASP A 66 -23.92 -0.07 -0.40
C ASP A 66 -22.69 0.56 0.27
N ALA A 67 -22.58 0.46 1.58
CA ALA A 67 -21.38 0.91 2.29
C ALA A 67 -20.15 0.07 1.92
N VAL A 68 -20.30 -1.25 1.86
CA VAL A 68 -19.24 -2.16 1.42
C VAL A 68 -18.85 -1.87 -0.03
N ARG A 69 -19.86 -1.71 -0.90
CA ARG A 69 -19.66 -1.39 -2.32
C ARG A 69 -18.87 -0.10 -2.50
N LEU A 70 -19.21 0.95 -1.75
CA LEU A 70 -18.48 2.21 -1.77
C LEU A 70 -17.04 2.04 -1.31
N GLN A 71 -16.81 1.34 -0.19
CA GLN A 71 -15.45 1.09 0.31
C GLN A 71 -14.62 0.32 -0.72
N ILE A 72 -15.16 -0.72 -1.35
CA ILE A 72 -14.48 -1.48 -2.42
C ILE A 72 -14.15 -0.56 -3.60
N PHE A 73 -15.10 0.24 -4.06
CA PHE A 73 -14.90 1.15 -5.17
C PHE A 73 -13.77 2.16 -4.89
N LEU A 74 -13.77 2.77 -3.72
CA LEU A 74 -12.73 3.72 -3.31
C LEU A 74 -11.37 3.05 -3.20
N ASP A 75 -11.30 1.86 -2.60
CA ASP A 75 -10.07 1.05 -2.49
C ASP A 75 -9.46 0.75 -3.86
N GLN A 76 -10.26 0.30 -4.81
CA GLN A 76 -9.83 -0.02 -6.18
C GLN A 76 -9.34 1.21 -6.96
N ASN A 77 -9.82 2.40 -6.60
CA ASN A 77 -9.40 3.67 -7.21
C ASN A 77 -8.24 4.36 -6.48
N HIS A 78 -7.56 3.67 -5.57
CA HIS A 78 -6.44 4.19 -4.77
C HIS A 78 -6.81 5.32 -3.80
N PHE A 79 -8.08 5.41 -3.43
CA PHE A 79 -8.56 6.24 -2.33
C PHE A 79 -8.92 5.33 -1.15
N GLY A 80 -7.92 4.98 -0.33
CA GLY A 80 -8.06 4.01 0.73
C GLY A 80 -9.15 4.39 1.75
N PRO A 81 -10.23 3.59 1.89
CA PRO A 81 -11.31 3.85 2.84
C PRO A 81 -10.98 3.36 4.26
N GLY A 82 -9.79 2.77 4.46
CA GLY A 82 -9.45 1.94 5.60
C GLY A 82 -9.90 0.50 5.43
N ILE A 83 -10.30 -0.15 6.52
CA ILE A 83 -10.84 -1.51 6.49
C ILE A 83 -12.19 -1.51 5.77
N VAL A 84 -12.41 -2.50 4.91
CA VAL A 84 -13.70 -2.74 4.27
C VAL A 84 -14.57 -3.53 5.25
N ASP A 85 -15.49 -2.83 5.93
CA ASP A 85 -16.32 -3.38 7.02
C ASP A 85 -17.81 -2.99 6.96
N GLY A 86 -18.19 -2.25 5.90
CA GLY A 86 -19.56 -1.75 5.74
C GLY A 86 -19.92 -0.60 6.69
N LYS A 87 -18.93 0.00 7.37
CA LYS A 87 -19.13 1.12 8.31
C LYS A 87 -18.36 2.35 7.82
N PRO A 88 -18.98 3.24 7.03
CA PRO A 88 -18.34 4.45 6.53
C PRO A 88 -17.92 5.37 7.66
N GLY A 89 -16.67 5.24 8.08
CA GLY A 89 -16.05 6.07 9.09
C GLY A 89 -15.25 7.23 8.46
N ARG A 90 -14.43 7.90 9.30
CA ARG A 90 -13.62 9.05 8.89
C ARG A 90 -12.76 8.79 7.64
N PHE A 91 -12.15 7.63 7.51
CA PHE A 91 -11.30 7.32 6.35
C PHE A 91 -12.11 7.13 5.08
N THR A 92 -13.29 6.52 5.18
CA THR A 92 -14.23 6.46 4.04
C THR A 92 -14.67 7.87 3.62
N GLU A 93 -14.97 8.77 4.57
CA GLU A 93 -15.28 10.18 4.28
C GLU A 93 -14.13 10.87 3.54
N LEU A 94 -12.89 10.74 4.04
CA LEU A 94 -11.72 11.33 3.41
C LEU A 94 -11.45 10.76 2.02
N ALA A 95 -11.74 9.48 1.81
CA ALA A 95 -11.64 8.83 0.50
C ALA A 95 -12.72 9.36 -0.48
N VAL A 96 -13.94 9.59 -0.01
CA VAL A 96 -15.02 10.25 -0.80
C VAL A 96 -14.60 11.67 -1.19
N LEU A 97 -14.10 12.46 -0.24
CA LEU A 97 -13.59 13.82 -0.51
C LEU A 97 -12.49 13.77 -1.58
N ALA A 98 -11.55 12.84 -1.48
CA ALA A 98 -10.44 12.69 -2.42
C ALA A 98 -10.94 12.29 -3.82
N TRP A 99 -11.86 11.35 -3.91
CA TRP A 99 -12.46 10.92 -5.18
C TRP A 99 -13.25 12.06 -5.84
N ASN A 100 -14.06 12.79 -5.07
CA ASN A 100 -14.81 13.94 -5.56
C ASN A 100 -13.88 15.06 -6.07
N GLU A 101 -12.79 15.36 -5.33
CA GLU A 101 -11.76 16.32 -5.74
C GLU A 101 -11.20 16.00 -7.14
N VAL A 102 -10.89 14.73 -7.39
CA VAL A 102 -10.31 14.28 -8.66
C VAL A 102 -11.33 14.34 -9.80
N ASN A 103 -12.58 14.03 -9.51
CA ASN A 103 -13.65 13.95 -10.52
C ASN A 103 -14.43 15.26 -10.70
N GLY A 104 -14.03 16.33 -9.98
CA GLY A 104 -14.64 17.67 -10.12
C GLY A 104 -16.03 17.77 -9.51
N HIS A 105 -16.38 16.90 -8.57
CA HIS A 105 -17.62 16.96 -7.83
C HIS A 105 -17.49 17.81 -6.56
N PRO A 106 -18.59 18.33 -6.00
CA PRO A 106 -18.60 18.89 -4.65
C PRO A 106 -18.02 17.90 -3.64
N SER A 107 -17.26 18.40 -2.67
CA SER A 107 -16.49 17.57 -1.73
C SER A 107 -17.33 16.55 -0.95
N ASP A 108 -18.57 16.88 -0.67
CA ASP A 108 -19.55 16.09 0.10
C ASP A 108 -20.62 15.41 -0.78
N ASP A 109 -20.37 15.30 -2.07
CA ASP A 109 -21.28 14.63 -3.02
C ASP A 109 -21.21 13.11 -2.89
N TRP A 110 -21.94 12.58 -1.92
CA TRP A 110 -22.09 11.14 -1.73
C TRP A 110 -22.88 10.48 -2.86
N HIS A 111 -23.76 11.22 -3.53
CA HIS A 111 -24.59 10.67 -4.61
C HIS A 111 -23.74 10.30 -5.82
N ALA A 112 -22.87 11.22 -6.30
CA ALA A 112 -22.03 10.99 -7.47
C ALA A 112 -21.08 9.78 -7.27
N VAL A 113 -20.42 9.70 -6.09
CA VAL A 113 -19.51 8.58 -5.79
C VAL A 113 -20.26 7.25 -5.64
N MET A 114 -21.50 7.26 -5.08
CA MET A 114 -22.32 6.05 -4.96
C MET A 114 -22.82 5.55 -6.30
N GLU A 115 -23.21 6.45 -7.21
CA GLU A 115 -23.59 6.09 -8.56
C GLU A 115 -22.44 5.41 -9.30
N ALA A 116 -21.23 5.99 -9.23
CA ALA A 116 -20.01 5.40 -9.77
C ALA A 116 -19.71 4.03 -9.13
N ALA A 117 -19.84 3.91 -7.81
CA ALA A 117 -19.61 2.66 -7.08
C ALA A 117 -20.57 1.56 -7.48
N ARG A 118 -21.88 1.85 -7.63
CA ARG A 118 -22.88 0.88 -8.06
C ARG A 118 -22.62 0.35 -9.46
N LYS A 119 -22.15 1.23 -10.35
CA LYS A 119 -21.77 0.85 -11.71
C LYS A 119 -20.53 -0.03 -11.76
N ALA A 120 -19.48 0.33 -10.99
CA ALA A 120 -18.19 -0.36 -11.00
C ALA A 120 -18.18 -1.66 -10.18
N VAL A 121 -18.97 -1.72 -9.10
CA VAL A 121 -18.98 -2.84 -8.15
C VAL A 121 -20.43 -3.39 -8.04
N PRO A 122 -20.94 -4.09 -9.04
CA PRO A 122 -22.32 -4.63 -8.99
C PRO A 122 -22.51 -5.64 -7.85
N ASN A 123 -21.46 -6.41 -7.52
CA ASN A 123 -21.48 -7.42 -6.47
C ASN A 123 -20.41 -7.10 -5.41
N PRO A 124 -20.80 -6.58 -4.23
CA PRO A 124 -19.84 -6.22 -3.18
C PRO A 124 -19.26 -7.42 -2.44
N PHE A 125 -19.79 -8.60 -2.63
CA PHE A 125 -19.31 -9.84 -2.02
C PHE A 125 -18.98 -10.89 -3.06
N ALA A 126 -18.02 -11.75 -2.71
CA ALA A 126 -17.60 -12.87 -3.51
C ALA A 126 -17.38 -14.10 -2.63
N THR A 127 -17.33 -15.28 -3.23
CA THR A 127 -16.91 -16.50 -2.56
C THR A 127 -15.44 -16.75 -2.84
N ALA A 128 -14.66 -16.92 -1.80
CA ALA A 128 -13.24 -17.23 -1.88
C ALA A 128 -12.92 -18.59 -1.28
N VAL A 129 -11.92 -19.25 -1.83
CA VAL A 129 -11.39 -20.51 -1.31
C VAL A 129 -10.08 -20.21 -0.58
N VAL A 130 -9.92 -20.75 0.63
CA VAL A 130 -8.67 -20.68 1.39
C VAL A 130 -7.58 -21.44 0.61
N PRO A 131 -6.49 -20.77 0.17
CA PRO A 131 -5.48 -21.40 -0.66
C PRO A 131 -4.61 -22.40 0.12
N ASP A 132 -4.02 -23.35 -0.57
CA ASP A 132 -3.09 -24.32 0.04
C ASP A 132 -1.81 -23.65 0.58
N SER A 133 -1.46 -22.44 0.11
CA SER A 133 -0.30 -21.66 0.57
C SER A 133 -0.37 -21.26 2.04
N VAL A 134 -1.55 -21.28 2.68
CA VAL A 134 -1.67 -20.99 4.11
C VAL A 134 -0.80 -21.87 5.00
N LYS A 135 -0.47 -23.10 4.58
CA LYS A 135 0.43 -24.00 5.32
C LYS A 135 1.85 -23.44 5.45
N ASP A 136 2.29 -22.60 4.51
CA ASP A 136 3.63 -22.02 4.49
C ASP A 136 3.64 -20.56 5.03
N TRP A 137 2.46 -19.92 5.10
CA TRP A 137 2.32 -18.51 5.45
C TRP A 137 1.64 -18.25 6.80
N VAL A 138 1.17 -19.31 7.48
CA VAL A 138 0.54 -19.21 8.80
C VAL A 138 1.39 -19.94 9.83
N ASP A 139 1.74 -19.25 10.90
CA ASP A 139 2.45 -19.79 12.07
C ASP A 139 1.71 -19.39 13.35
N PRO A 140 0.81 -20.25 13.88
CA PRO A 140 0.10 -19.96 15.13
C PRO A 140 1.03 -19.77 16.33
N GLY A 141 2.26 -20.29 16.24
CA GLY A 141 3.30 -20.14 17.26
C GLY A 141 4.23 -18.93 17.01
N LEU A 142 3.84 -17.95 16.20
CA LEU A 142 4.65 -16.76 15.97
C LEU A 142 4.89 -16.01 17.28
N PRO A 143 6.15 -15.90 17.76
CA PRO A 143 6.45 -15.32 19.06
C PRO A 143 6.19 -13.82 19.12
N THR A 144 6.02 -13.29 20.34
CA THR A 144 5.88 -11.85 20.59
C THR A 144 7.21 -11.17 20.92
N SER A 145 8.17 -11.92 21.48
CA SER A 145 9.48 -11.37 21.84
C SER A 145 10.36 -11.18 20.61
N ARG A 146 11.05 -10.05 20.50
CA ARG A 146 11.91 -9.70 19.37
C ARG A 146 13.07 -10.67 19.18
N SER A 147 13.64 -11.18 20.28
CA SER A 147 14.72 -12.17 20.26
C SER A 147 14.29 -13.49 19.61
N GLU A 148 13.06 -13.94 19.90
CA GLU A 148 12.52 -15.15 19.29
C GLU A 148 12.05 -14.92 17.84
N GLN A 149 11.50 -13.73 17.56
CA GLN A 149 11.15 -13.32 16.19
C GLN A 149 12.38 -13.32 15.27
N ALA A 150 13.53 -12.85 15.76
CA ALA A 150 14.78 -12.84 14.98
C ALA A 150 15.28 -14.24 14.57
N LYS A 151 14.80 -15.30 15.22
CA LYS A 151 15.13 -16.70 14.89
C LYS A 151 14.19 -17.33 13.85
N LYS A 152 13.09 -16.66 13.52
CA LYS A 152 12.12 -17.14 12.53
C LYS A 152 12.65 -16.95 11.11
N LYS A 153 12.13 -17.71 10.18
CA LYS A 153 12.42 -17.55 8.72
C LYS A 153 11.59 -16.42 8.11
N ARG A 154 10.40 -16.18 8.67
CA ARG A 154 9.42 -15.17 8.21
C ARG A 154 8.54 -14.71 9.38
N MET A 155 8.07 -13.49 9.31
CA MET A 155 7.01 -12.97 10.17
C MET A 155 5.64 -13.30 9.54
N SER A 156 5.25 -14.59 9.65
CA SER A 156 4.02 -15.16 9.07
C SER A 156 2.77 -14.64 9.78
N TYR A 157 1.60 -14.85 9.17
CA TYR A 157 0.31 -14.68 9.84
C TYR A 157 0.15 -15.62 11.04
N ARG A 158 -0.64 -15.24 12.04
CA ARG A 158 -0.90 -16.07 13.22
C ARG A 158 -2.05 -17.06 13.01
N SER A 159 -2.93 -16.78 12.05
CA SER A 159 -4.08 -17.62 11.74
C SER A 159 -4.48 -17.52 10.28
N ILE A 160 -5.22 -18.51 9.81
CA ILE A 160 -5.84 -18.46 8.47
C ILE A 160 -6.88 -17.34 8.39
N ALA A 161 -7.59 -17.07 9.49
CA ALA A 161 -8.53 -15.96 9.56
C ALA A 161 -7.85 -14.61 9.31
N GLU A 162 -6.69 -14.37 9.93
CA GLU A 162 -5.86 -13.18 9.72
C GLU A 162 -5.35 -13.09 8.27
N PHE A 163 -4.82 -14.19 7.73
CA PHE A 163 -4.39 -14.28 6.33
C PHE A 163 -5.53 -13.92 5.36
N MET A 164 -6.73 -14.46 5.58
CA MET A 164 -7.88 -14.21 4.69
C MET A 164 -8.46 -12.82 4.89
N SER A 165 -8.49 -12.28 6.12
CA SER A 165 -8.99 -10.92 6.37
C SER A 165 -8.08 -9.87 5.73
N GLU A 166 -6.77 -9.98 5.87
CA GLU A 166 -5.84 -9.05 5.23
C GLU A 166 -5.88 -9.18 3.70
N ARG A 167 -5.98 -10.40 3.17
CA ARG A 167 -6.12 -10.64 1.73
C ARG A 167 -7.29 -9.89 1.11
N TYR A 168 -8.39 -9.77 1.83
CA TYR A 168 -9.62 -9.12 1.37
C TYR A 168 -9.89 -7.78 2.05
N HIS A 169 -8.85 -7.12 2.56
CA HIS A 169 -8.84 -5.75 3.11
C HIS A 169 -9.86 -5.51 4.22
N CYS A 170 -10.22 -6.56 4.97
CA CYS A 170 -11.15 -6.48 6.09
C CYS A 170 -10.49 -6.93 7.40
N ASP A 171 -11.22 -6.84 8.50
CA ASP A 171 -10.80 -7.43 9.78
C ASP A 171 -11.44 -8.81 10.02
N VAL A 172 -10.88 -9.57 10.96
CA VAL A 172 -11.39 -10.91 11.30
C VAL A 172 -12.82 -10.87 11.86
N PRO A 173 -13.22 -9.89 12.70
CA PRO A 173 -14.61 -9.75 13.13
C PRO A 173 -15.60 -9.58 11.98
N TYR A 174 -15.26 -8.76 10.98
CA TYR A 174 -16.13 -8.57 9.81
C TYR A 174 -16.19 -9.83 8.94
N LEU A 175 -15.04 -10.49 8.72
CA LEU A 175 -14.99 -11.76 8.02
C LEU A 175 -15.89 -12.82 8.70
N ALA A 176 -15.91 -12.86 10.04
CA ALA A 176 -16.80 -13.71 10.81
C ALA A 176 -18.28 -13.34 10.64
N ALA A 177 -18.61 -12.06 10.63
CA ALA A 177 -19.97 -11.56 10.42
C ALA A 177 -20.51 -11.91 9.02
N LEU A 178 -19.65 -11.89 7.99
CA LEU A 178 -20.02 -12.31 6.62
C LEU A 178 -20.26 -13.83 6.51
N ASN A 179 -19.80 -14.62 7.46
CA ASN A 179 -19.85 -16.07 7.41
C ASN A 179 -20.56 -16.67 8.66
N PRO A 180 -21.84 -16.34 8.90
CA PRO A 180 -22.56 -16.85 10.06
C PRO A 180 -22.63 -18.38 10.00
N GLY A 181 -22.36 -19.01 11.15
CA GLY A 181 -22.32 -20.48 11.27
C GLY A 181 -20.97 -21.13 10.90
N LYS A 182 -20.03 -20.40 10.30
CA LYS A 182 -18.66 -20.89 10.08
C LYS A 182 -17.73 -20.54 11.25
N LYS A 183 -16.86 -21.48 11.62
CA LYS A 183 -15.84 -21.27 12.64
C LYS A 183 -14.62 -20.59 12.02
N ILE A 184 -14.67 -19.26 11.80
CA ILE A 184 -13.63 -18.48 11.11
C ILE A 184 -12.23 -18.66 11.72
N TYR A 185 -12.16 -18.79 13.04
CA TYR A 185 -10.87 -19.05 13.73
C TYR A 185 -10.38 -20.50 13.59
N SER A 186 -11.12 -21.37 12.94
CA SER A 186 -10.77 -22.79 12.71
C SER A 186 -10.77 -23.15 11.23
N LEU A 187 -10.64 -22.16 10.34
CA LEU A 187 -10.53 -22.36 8.89
C LEU A 187 -9.37 -23.28 8.54
N LYS A 188 -9.56 -24.03 7.46
CA LYS A 188 -8.55 -24.92 6.86
C LYS A 188 -8.37 -24.57 5.39
N ALA A 189 -7.24 -25.00 4.82
CA ALA A 189 -7.05 -24.95 3.37
C ALA A 189 -8.25 -25.60 2.65
N ARG A 190 -8.67 -24.98 1.54
CA ARG A 190 -9.81 -25.36 0.71
C ARG A 190 -11.20 -25.08 1.29
N ASP A 191 -11.29 -24.51 2.50
CA ASP A 191 -12.58 -23.98 2.99
C ASP A 191 -13.03 -22.83 2.10
N SER A 192 -14.34 -22.76 1.84
CA SER A 192 -14.96 -21.67 1.07
C SER A 192 -15.63 -20.68 2.01
N ILE A 193 -15.39 -19.39 1.83
CA ILE A 193 -15.94 -18.30 2.66
C ILE A 193 -16.41 -17.13 1.79
N VAL A 194 -17.35 -16.35 2.32
CA VAL A 194 -17.76 -15.07 1.74
C VAL A 194 -16.78 -13.98 2.18
N VAL A 195 -16.41 -13.12 1.26
CA VAL A 195 -15.43 -12.04 1.44
C VAL A 195 -15.89 -10.77 0.73
N PRO A 196 -15.37 -9.57 1.11
CA PRO A 196 -15.49 -8.38 0.27
C PRO A 196 -14.86 -8.61 -1.11
N ASN A 197 -15.53 -8.15 -2.17
CA ASN A 197 -15.10 -8.36 -3.55
C ASN A 197 -14.03 -7.32 -3.99
N VAL A 198 -12.99 -7.17 -3.19
CA VAL A 198 -11.79 -6.36 -3.51
C VAL A 198 -10.83 -7.14 -4.40
N THR A 199 -9.90 -6.45 -5.06
CA THR A 199 -8.71 -7.09 -5.64
C THR A 199 -7.87 -7.66 -4.50
N PRO A 200 -7.64 -8.99 -4.43
CA PRO A 200 -7.00 -9.60 -3.28
C PRO A 200 -5.54 -9.17 -3.11
N PHE A 201 -5.11 -8.96 -1.87
CA PHE A 201 -3.70 -8.79 -1.53
C PHE A 201 -3.04 -10.17 -1.36
N HIS A 202 -2.11 -10.50 -2.26
CA HIS A 202 -1.39 -11.78 -2.26
C HIS A 202 -0.01 -11.65 -1.61
N ALA A 203 0.07 -11.73 -0.29
CA ALA A 203 1.33 -11.66 0.43
C ALA A 203 2.31 -12.77 -0.01
N GLU A 204 1.80 -13.95 -0.34
CA GLU A 204 2.56 -15.11 -0.78
C GLU A 204 3.16 -15.00 -2.19
N ALA A 205 2.67 -14.06 -2.99
CA ALA A 205 3.21 -13.77 -4.32
C ALA A 205 4.32 -12.70 -4.29
N LEU A 206 4.54 -12.07 -3.14
CA LEU A 206 5.58 -11.04 -3.01
C LEU A 206 6.97 -11.67 -3.07
N VAL A 207 7.88 -11.01 -3.78
CA VAL A 207 9.29 -11.35 -3.84
C VAL A 207 10.12 -10.16 -3.36
N GLU A 208 11.27 -10.43 -2.76
CA GLU A 208 12.21 -9.38 -2.34
C GLU A 208 12.62 -8.55 -3.56
N THR A 209 12.29 -7.28 -3.54
CA THR A 209 12.48 -6.36 -4.67
C THR A 209 12.90 -4.99 -4.15
N LYS A 210 13.91 -4.41 -4.80
CA LYS A 210 14.28 -3.00 -4.67
C LYS A 210 13.83 -2.26 -5.90
N PHE A 211 13.31 -1.07 -5.71
CA PHE A 211 12.84 -0.24 -6.80
C PHE A 211 13.81 0.89 -7.09
N GLU A 212 14.07 1.11 -8.35
CA GLU A 212 14.86 2.23 -8.85
C GLU A 212 13.96 3.41 -9.22
N ALA A 213 14.58 4.55 -9.48
CA ALA A 213 13.89 5.75 -9.96
C ALA A 213 13.19 5.48 -11.31
N ASP A 214 12.08 6.15 -11.50
CA ASP A 214 11.29 6.14 -12.74
C ASP A 214 10.97 7.59 -13.13
N PRO A 215 11.17 8.01 -14.38
CA PRO A 215 11.03 9.42 -14.79
C PRO A 215 9.66 10.03 -14.46
N THR A 216 8.59 9.28 -14.58
CA THR A 216 7.21 9.74 -14.32
C THR A 216 6.88 9.67 -12.83
N MET A 217 7.10 8.50 -12.20
CA MET A 217 6.69 8.27 -10.83
C MET A 217 7.61 8.98 -9.81
N SER A 218 8.89 9.17 -10.12
CA SER A 218 9.82 9.94 -9.28
C SER A 218 9.56 11.45 -9.29
N ALA A 219 8.88 11.94 -10.30
CA ALA A 219 8.49 13.35 -10.37
C ALA A 219 7.28 13.68 -9.48
N ARG A 220 6.57 12.67 -8.96
CA ARG A 220 5.40 12.85 -8.10
C ARG A 220 5.75 13.41 -6.74
N HIS A 221 4.75 14.06 -6.12
CA HIS A 221 4.86 14.67 -4.81
C HIS A 221 3.97 13.96 -3.79
N VAL A 222 4.57 13.50 -2.70
CA VAL A 222 3.89 12.82 -1.59
C VAL A 222 3.69 13.81 -0.45
N VAL A 223 2.49 13.95 0.04
CA VAL A 223 2.14 14.75 1.22
C VAL A 223 1.66 13.82 2.34
N VAL A 224 2.40 13.75 3.42
CA VAL A 224 2.01 13.08 4.66
C VAL A 224 1.36 14.11 5.57
N ASP A 225 0.03 14.14 5.58
CA ASP A 225 -0.74 15.05 6.42
C ASP A 225 -1.10 14.38 7.74
N THR A 226 -0.37 14.74 8.79
CA THR A 226 -0.51 14.14 10.13
C THR A 226 -1.74 14.62 10.89
N LYS A 227 -2.38 15.71 10.45
CA LYS A 227 -3.59 16.26 11.08
C LYS A 227 -4.83 15.45 10.71
N ILE A 228 -4.87 14.99 9.47
CA ILE A 228 -5.98 14.19 8.97
C ILE A 228 -5.65 12.70 8.86
N ASN A 229 -4.40 12.29 9.18
CA ASN A 229 -3.90 10.92 9.09
C ASN A 229 -4.01 10.36 7.67
N GLN A 230 -3.51 11.11 6.69
CA GLN A 230 -3.51 10.71 5.28
C GLN A 230 -2.12 10.87 4.66
N VAL A 231 -1.74 9.94 3.80
CA VAL A 231 -0.76 10.17 2.76
C VAL A 231 -1.50 10.44 1.46
N ARG A 232 -1.17 11.56 0.80
CA ARG A 232 -1.78 11.99 -0.46
C ARG A 232 -0.67 12.13 -1.51
N ILE A 233 -0.90 11.59 -2.68
CA ILE A 233 0.10 11.56 -3.76
C ILE A 233 -0.45 12.36 -4.94
N PHE A 234 0.38 13.27 -5.44
CA PHE A 234 0.00 14.20 -6.51
C PHE A 234 0.93 14.02 -7.71
N GLU A 235 0.40 14.25 -8.91
CA GLU A 235 1.21 14.39 -10.12
C GLU A 235 2.29 15.46 -9.95
N ALA A 236 3.37 15.34 -10.71
CA ALA A 236 4.33 16.42 -10.81
C ALA A 236 3.60 17.69 -11.21
N THR A 237 3.79 18.76 -10.45
CA THR A 237 3.29 20.06 -10.91
C THR A 237 4.03 20.38 -12.19
N PRO A 238 3.39 20.58 -13.34
CA PRO A 238 4.04 21.25 -14.45
C PRO A 238 4.63 22.53 -13.88
N VAL A 239 5.90 22.79 -14.18
CA VAL A 239 6.50 24.10 -13.88
C VAL A 239 5.49 25.11 -14.38
N ALA A 240 4.94 25.93 -13.48
CA ALA A 240 3.92 26.89 -13.84
C ALA A 240 4.46 27.67 -15.03
N LEU A 241 3.82 27.50 -16.19
CA LEU A 241 4.03 28.45 -17.27
C LEU A 241 3.66 29.79 -16.68
N VAL A 242 4.64 30.63 -16.43
CA VAL A 242 4.48 32.02 -16.08
C VAL A 242 3.80 32.66 -17.29
N VAL A 243 2.48 32.62 -17.29
CA VAL A 243 1.71 33.35 -18.30
C VAL A 243 1.77 34.80 -17.85
N ALA A 244 2.62 35.56 -18.49
CA ALA A 244 2.54 37.02 -18.39
C ALA A 244 1.12 37.43 -18.82
N ASP A 245 0.46 38.26 -18.01
CA ASP A 245 -0.82 38.81 -18.34
C ASP A 245 -0.64 39.68 -19.62
N PRO A 246 -1.23 39.30 -20.77
CA PRO A 246 -1.05 40.03 -22.00
C PRO A 246 -1.61 41.48 -21.92
N ASP A 247 -2.55 41.73 -21.00
CA ASP A 247 -3.17 43.04 -20.80
C ASP A 247 -2.45 43.89 -19.74
N ASN A 248 -1.52 43.27 -18.93
CA ASN A 248 -0.70 43.99 -17.95
C ASN A 248 0.72 43.38 -17.85
N PRO A 249 1.64 43.77 -18.74
CA PRO A 249 3.01 43.24 -18.78
C PRO A 249 3.85 43.57 -17.55
N ASN A 250 3.40 44.44 -16.66
CA ASN A 250 4.03 44.81 -15.40
C ASN A 250 3.38 44.15 -14.18
N ALA A 251 2.35 43.33 -14.36
CA ALA A 251 1.75 42.56 -13.26
C ALA A 251 2.75 41.48 -12.81
N ALA A 252 2.92 41.35 -11.49
CA ALA A 252 3.67 40.24 -10.94
C ALA A 252 3.05 38.91 -11.45
N PRO A 253 3.87 37.98 -11.97
CA PRO A 253 3.36 36.75 -12.52
C PRO A 253 2.51 36.00 -11.50
N VAL A 254 1.23 35.84 -11.79
CA VAL A 254 0.31 35.09 -10.94
C VAL A 254 0.59 33.61 -11.18
N SER A 255 1.31 33.02 -10.27
CA SER A 255 1.41 31.56 -10.19
C SER A 255 0.01 31.00 -9.93
N ARG A 256 -0.75 30.69 -10.97
CA ARG A 256 -1.90 29.80 -10.82
C ARG A 256 -1.32 28.45 -10.44
N ARG A 257 -1.41 28.09 -9.15
CA ARG A 257 -1.32 26.70 -8.74
C ARG A 257 -2.42 25.96 -9.49
N GLY A 258 -2.06 25.35 -10.62
CA GLY A 258 -2.92 24.38 -11.26
C GLY A 258 -3.25 23.34 -10.20
N ASN A 259 -4.49 22.86 -10.14
CA ASN A 259 -4.86 21.73 -9.30
C ASN A 259 -3.82 20.64 -9.52
N LYS A 260 -2.98 20.39 -8.51
CA LYS A 260 -2.06 19.26 -8.53
C LYS A 260 -2.97 18.05 -8.58
N GLY A 261 -3.00 17.31 -9.71
CA GLY A 261 -3.85 16.15 -9.87
C GLY A 261 -3.56 15.16 -8.74
N LEU A 262 -4.49 14.96 -7.84
CA LEU A 262 -4.39 13.93 -6.81
C LEU A 262 -4.48 12.57 -7.51
N VAL A 263 -3.50 11.69 -7.25
CA VAL A 263 -3.40 10.36 -7.87
C VAL A 263 -3.88 9.28 -6.92
N ALA A 264 -3.58 9.44 -5.64
CA ALA A 264 -3.91 8.45 -4.61
C ALA A 264 -3.97 9.11 -3.22
N SER A 265 -4.74 8.50 -2.32
CA SER A 265 -4.83 8.90 -0.92
C SER A 265 -5.06 7.67 -0.05
N PHE A 266 -4.23 7.48 0.98
CA PHE A 266 -4.32 6.31 1.87
C PHE A 266 -4.32 6.72 3.33
N PRO A 267 -5.09 6.02 4.19
CA PRO A 267 -5.04 6.18 5.64
C PRO A 267 -3.66 5.85 6.20
N ILE A 268 -3.24 6.61 7.19
CA ILE A 268 -1.98 6.37 7.89
C ILE A 268 -2.12 6.42 9.40
N THR A 269 -1.14 5.83 10.07
CA THR A 269 -0.80 6.15 11.46
C THR A 269 0.53 6.90 11.45
N PRO A 270 0.55 8.20 11.76
CA PRO A 270 1.79 8.96 11.85
C PRO A 270 2.57 8.61 13.11
N GLY A 271 3.85 8.93 13.11
CA GLY A 271 4.69 8.87 14.30
C GLY A 271 4.21 9.78 15.43
N LYS A 272 4.62 9.49 16.66
CA LYS A 272 4.38 10.40 17.80
C LYS A 272 5.00 11.77 17.52
N PRO A 273 4.36 12.88 17.98
CA PRO A 273 4.83 14.25 17.69
C PRO A 273 6.31 14.51 18.03
N GLN A 274 6.83 13.90 19.09
CA GLN A 274 8.23 14.05 19.50
C GLN A 274 9.23 13.31 18.57
N PHE A 275 8.78 12.34 17.78
CA PHE A 275 9.65 11.52 16.93
C PHE A 275 9.49 11.81 15.45
N ILE A 276 8.29 12.22 15.01
CA ILE A 276 8.07 12.61 13.62
C ILE A 276 8.89 13.87 13.30
N ARG A 277 9.36 13.99 12.07
CA ARG A 277 10.11 15.16 11.61
C ARG A 277 9.35 15.81 10.46
N PHE A 278 8.81 16.99 10.73
CA PHE A 278 8.17 17.83 9.73
C PHE A 278 9.20 18.42 8.77
N GLY A 279 8.82 18.59 7.53
CA GLY A 279 9.68 19.13 6.47
C GLY A 279 9.53 18.41 5.16
N THR A 280 10.43 18.72 4.22
CA THR A 280 10.45 18.14 2.88
C THR A 280 11.68 17.25 2.74
N TRP A 281 11.45 16.04 2.32
CA TRP A 281 12.45 14.98 2.15
C TRP A 281 12.32 14.39 0.74
N GLU A 282 13.26 13.55 0.36
CA GLU A 282 13.22 12.76 -0.86
C GLU A 282 13.01 11.29 -0.52
N LEU A 283 12.20 10.57 -1.28
CA LEU A 283 12.09 9.12 -1.21
C LEU A 283 13.39 8.50 -1.76
N LYS A 284 14.14 7.78 -0.92
CA LYS A 284 15.48 7.27 -1.26
C LYS A 284 15.51 5.82 -1.68
N ASN A 285 14.68 5.00 -1.05
CA ASN A 285 14.64 3.58 -1.35
C ASN A 285 13.25 3.01 -1.09
N MET A 286 12.93 1.96 -1.84
CA MET A 286 11.73 1.17 -1.65
C MET A 286 12.11 -0.30 -1.76
N VAL A 287 11.75 -1.08 -0.74
CA VAL A 287 12.12 -2.50 -0.62
C VAL A 287 10.92 -3.31 -0.21
N VAL A 288 10.54 -4.30 -1.03
CA VAL A 288 9.52 -5.30 -0.69
C VAL A 288 10.17 -6.39 0.16
N LEU A 289 9.42 -6.93 1.12
CA LEU A 289 9.85 -7.90 2.10
C LEU A 289 11.14 -7.47 2.84
N PRO A 290 11.15 -6.27 3.48
CA PRO A 290 12.32 -5.76 4.14
C PRO A 290 12.63 -6.54 5.42
N TRP A 291 13.90 -6.82 5.65
CA TRP A 291 14.37 -7.20 6.97
C TRP A 291 14.44 -5.97 7.86
N TRP A 292 13.89 -6.04 9.07
CA TRP A 292 13.88 -4.91 9.99
C TRP A 292 14.97 -5.03 11.04
N ARG A 293 15.88 -4.02 11.05
CA ARG A 293 16.89 -3.90 12.09
C ARG A 293 16.27 -3.31 13.36
N TYR A 294 15.93 -4.18 14.32
CA TYR A 294 15.45 -3.76 15.64
C TYR A 294 16.63 -3.40 16.52
N ASP A 295 16.72 -2.14 16.90
CA ASP A 295 17.74 -1.61 17.79
C ASP A 295 17.06 -0.93 18.98
N GLU A 296 16.94 -1.65 20.08
CA GLU A 296 16.25 -1.17 21.28
C GLU A 296 16.94 0.08 21.86
N SER A 297 18.29 0.14 21.82
CA SER A 297 19.03 1.30 22.26
C SER A 297 18.68 2.53 21.43
N LEU A 298 18.63 2.38 20.09
CA LEU A 298 18.26 3.47 19.20
C LEU A 298 16.84 3.99 19.52
N LEU A 299 15.90 3.09 19.81
CA LEU A 299 14.51 3.46 20.11
C LEU A 299 14.37 4.14 21.49
N LYS A 300 15.21 3.77 22.48
CA LYS A 300 15.18 4.33 23.83
C LYS A 300 16.03 5.59 23.99
N THR A 301 17.21 5.60 23.39
CA THR A 301 18.24 6.63 23.66
C THR A 301 18.63 7.48 22.44
N GLY A 302 18.16 7.11 21.26
CA GLY A 302 18.58 7.73 19.99
C GLY A 302 19.98 7.31 19.50
N LYS A 303 20.67 6.41 20.22
CA LYS A 303 22.01 5.92 19.87
C LYS A 303 21.96 4.48 19.37
N ARG A 304 22.62 4.23 18.24
CA ARG A 304 22.75 2.88 17.67
C ARG A 304 23.59 1.98 18.56
N SER A 305 23.19 0.71 18.68
CA SER A 305 23.96 -0.34 19.35
C SER A 305 24.51 -1.37 18.36
N SER A 306 25.50 -2.14 18.81
CA SER A 306 26.01 -3.33 18.10
C SER A 306 25.06 -4.54 18.23
N ASN A 307 24.18 -4.53 19.24
CA ASN A 307 23.33 -5.67 19.62
C ASN A 307 21.93 -5.62 18.97
N ALA A 308 21.82 -4.98 17.79
CA ALA A 308 20.55 -4.95 17.09
C ALA A 308 20.17 -6.32 16.55
N LEU A 309 18.89 -6.65 16.63
CA LEU A 309 18.32 -7.87 16.08
C LEU A 309 17.88 -7.62 14.62
N MET A 310 18.00 -8.65 13.79
CA MET A 310 17.44 -8.64 12.45
C MET A 310 16.13 -9.43 12.47
N ILE A 311 15.01 -8.72 12.36
CA ILE A 311 13.67 -9.32 12.30
C ILE A 311 13.37 -9.64 10.85
N PRO A 312 12.97 -10.88 10.52
CA PRO A 312 12.69 -11.27 9.15
C PRO A 312 11.51 -10.51 8.55
N ALA A 313 11.45 -10.50 7.22
CA ALA A 313 10.33 -9.99 6.46
C ALA A 313 9.05 -10.80 6.67
N GLY A 314 7.93 -10.21 6.30
CA GLY A 314 6.62 -10.87 6.29
C GLY A 314 5.49 -9.96 6.72
N PRO A 315 4.22 -10.40 6.58
CA PRO A 315 3.05 -9.58 6.87
C PRO A 315 3.02 -9.12 8.33
N ASN A 316 3.45 -9.96 9.27
CA ASN A 316 3.54 -9.64 10.69
C ASN A 316 4.90 -9.05 11.13
N SER A 317 5.74 -8.62 10.16
CA SER A 317 6.88 -7.76 10.49
C SER A 317 6.39 -6.41 11.01
N PRO A 318 7.07 -5.80 12.00
CA PRO A 318 6.72 -4.46 12.48
C PRO A 318 6.72 -3.37 11.40
N VAL A 319 7.41 -3.60 10.29
CA VAL A 319 7.43 -2.73 9.12
C VAL A 319 6.61 -3.28 7.95
N GLY A 320 5.82 -4.33 8.19
CA GLY A 320 4.97 -4.97 7.18
C GLY A 320 5.77 -5.53 6.00
N VAL A 321 5.13 -5.51 4.83
CA VAL A 321 5.66 -6.14 3.61
C VAL A 321 6.49 -5.19 2.74
N ILE A 322 6.56 -3.89 3.05
CA ILE A 322 7.32 -2.91 2.28
C ILE A 322 7.87 -1.81 3.17
N TRP A 323 9.05 -1.31 2.82
CA TRP A 323 9.69 -0.14 3.40
C TRP A 323 9.98 0.88 2.30
N CYS A 324 9.54 2.12 2.52
CA CYS A 324 9.78 3.28 1.66
C CYS A 324 10.51 4.34 2.48
N GLY A 325 11.85 4.30 2.44
CA GLY A 325 12.72 5.17 3.26
C GLY A 325 12.93 6.54 2.64
N THR A 326 12.92 7.58 3.47
CA THR A 326 13.21 8.96 3.02
C THR A 326 14.69 9.32 3.18
N SER A 327 15.10 10.47 2.63
CA SER A 327 16.44 11.04 2.84
C SER A 327 16.70 11.40 4.31
N ARG A 328 15.67 11.54 5.13
CA ARG A 328 15.78 11.65 6.58
C ARG A 328 15.95 10.27 7.21
N SER A 329 17.11 9.98 7.74
CA SER A 329 17.40 8.71 8.41
C SER A 329 16.38 8.42 9.52
N GLY A 330 15.85 7.19 9.53
CA GLY A 330 14.88 6.73 10.52
C GLY A 330 13.43 7.15 10.24
N ILE A 331 13.16 7.82 9.13
CA ILE A 331 11.80 8.17 8.69
C ILE A 331 11.48 7.44 7.39
N GLY A 332 10.32 6.80 7.35
CA GLY A 332 9.83 6.09 6.18
C GLY A 332 8.35 5.79 6.28
N MET A 333 7.76 5.44 5.15
CA MET A 333 6.42 4.88 5.04
C MET A 333 6.55 3.35 4.93
N HIS A 334 5.70 2.61 5.61
CA HIS A 334 5.78 1.15 5.61
C HIS A 334 4.45 0.48 5.96
N GLY A 335 4.33 -0.81 5.68
CA GLY A 335 3.19 -1.62 6.08
C GLY A 335 3.10 -1.83 7.60
N THR A 336 2.09 -2.56 8.05
CA THR A 336 1.90 -2.88 9.47
C THR A 336 1.35 -4.29 9.65
N SER A 337 1.69 -4.92 10.79
CA SER A 337 1.07 -6.16 11.27
C SER A 337 -0.35 -5.98 11.81
N ASP A 338 -0.76 -4.73 12.06
CA ASP A 338 -2.00 -4.42 12.79
C ASP A 338 -2.80 -3.35 12.03
N PRO A 339 -3.35 -3.69 10.84
CA PRO A 339 -4.02 -2.73 9.96
C PRO A 339 -5.26 -2.09 10.61
N GLU A 340 -5.93 -2.77 11.54
CA GLU A 340 -7.07 -2.24 12.29
C GLU A 340 -6.70 -1.08 13.23
N THR A 341 -5.40 -0.89 13.50
CA THR A 341 -4.90 0.21 14.35
C THR A 341 -4.60 1.49 13.57
N ILE A 342 -4.73 1.47 12.24
CA ILE A 342 -4.46 2.64 11.39
C ILE A 342 -5.36 3.82 11.82
N GLY A 343 -4.71 4.97 12.06
CA GLY A 343 -5.36 6.18 12.54
C GLY A 343 -5.71 6.22 14.03
N ARG A 344 -5.61 5.09 14.75
CA ARG A 344 -5.98 4.98 16.17
C ARG A 344 -4.79 4.93 17.11
N ALA A 345 -3.68 4.37 16.68
CA ALA A 345 -2.43 4.28 17.43
C ALA A 345 -1.40 5.29 16.91
N ARG A 346 -0.29 5.47 17.61
CA ARG A 346 0.83 6.29 17.16
C ARG A 346 2.12 5.47 17.14
N SER A 347 2.91 5.61 16.09
CA SER A 347 4.18 4.91 15.90
C SER A 347 5.36 5.64 16.57
N ALA A 348 6.54 5.00 16.56
CA ALA A 348 7.79 5.59 17.05
C ALA A 348 8.51 6.43 15.96
N GLY A 349 7.76 7.23 15.15
CA GLY A 349 8.32 8.18 14.18
C GLY A 349 8.05 7.88 12.72
N CYS A 350 7.84 6.62 12.33
CA CYS A 350 7.53 6.23 10.97
C CYS A 350 6.04 6.38 10.64
N ILE A 351 5.71 6.30 9.37
CA ILE A 351 4.35 6.42 8.83
C ILE A 351 3.87 5.00 8.45
N ARG A 352 2.85 4.51 9.14
CA ARG A 352 2.27 3.17 8.92
C ARG A 352 1.09 3.24 7.98
N LEU A 353 1.03 2.31 7.04
CA LEU A 353 -0.12 2.01 6.18
C LEU A 353 -0.54 0.55 6.41
N ALA A 354 -1.77 0.20 6.03
CA ALA A 354 -2.12 -1.21 5.86
C ALA A 354 -1.22 -1.84 4.79
N ASN A 355 -0.92 -3.15 4.91
CA ASN A 355 -0.02 -3.81 3.94
C ASN A 355 -0.55 -3.73 2.52
N TRP A 356 -1.86 -3.89 2.32
CA TRP A 356 -2.50 -3.79 0.98
C TRP A 356 -2.42 -2.40 0.37
N ASP A 357 -2.41 -1.32 1.18
CA ASP A 357 -2.21 0.04 0.69
C ASP A 357 -0.72 0.32 0.44
N ALA A 358 0.13 -0.09 1.37
CA ALA A 358 1.57 0.17 1.30
C ALA A 358 2.23 -0.48 0.07
N ILE A 359 1.82 -1.70 -0.30
CA ILE A 359 2.37 -2.42 -1.45
C ILE A 359 2.00 -1.79 -2.81
N ARG A 360 1.01 -0.91 -2.83
CA ARG A 360 0.63 -0.14 -4.03
C ARG A 360 1.58 1.02 -4.30
N LEU A 361 2.29 1.52 -3.27
CA LEU A 361 3.16 2.70 -3.39
C LEU A 361 4.18 2.60 -4.52
N PRO A 362 4.90 1.47 -4.76
CA PRO A 362 5.86 1.38 -5.86
C PRO A 362 5.26 1.53 -7.26
N ASN A 363 3.98 1.32 -7.43
CA ASN A 363 3.28 1.53 -8.71
C ASN A 363 2.79 2.98 -8.87
N ILE A 364 2.97 3.79 -7.84
CA ILE A 364 2.48 5.18 -7.81
C ILE A 364 3.65 6.15 -7.66
N VAL A 365 4.64 5.85 -6.82
CA VAL A 365 5.82 6.69 -6.56
C VAL A 365 7.10 5.87 -6.60
N ARG A 366 8.23 6.52 -6.86
CA ARG A 366 9.55 5.86 -6.92
C ARG A 366 10.60 6.68 -6.17
N PRO A 367 11.78 6.09 -5.89
CA PRO A 367 12.94 6.84 -5.41
C PRO A 367 13.15 8.10 -6.25
N GLY A 368 13.39 9.24 -5.61
CA GLY A 368 13.42 10.57 -6.21
C GLY A 368 12.17 11.41 -5.97
N SER A 369 11.02 10.79 -5.65
CA SER A 369 9.80 11.54 -5.31
C SER A 369 10.02 12.43 -4.09
N THR A 370 9.43 13.63 -4.12
CA THR A 370 9.41 14.55 -2.97
C THR A 370 8.40 14.07 -1.94
N VAL A 371 8.79 14.07 -0.66
CA VAL A 371 7.93 13.70 0.48
C VAL A 371 7.86 14.88 1.45
N GLU A 372 6.71 15.53 1.52
CA GLU A 372 6.40 16.57 2.49
C GLU A 372 5.68 15.96 3.69
N ILE A 373 6.18 16.17 4.90
CA ILE A 373 5.54 15.74 6.16
C ILE A 373 5.12 17.01 6.93
N ARG A 374 3.81 17.15 7.17
CA ARG A 374 3.20 18.32 7.80
C ARG A 374 2.10 18.00 8.81
#